data_5d482c0600694eee4e6369bc6f49e338
#
_entry.id   5d482c0600694eee4e6369bc6f49e338
#
_cell.length_a   1.000
_cell.length_b   1.000
_cell.length_c   1.000
_cell.angle_alpha   90.00
_cell.angle_beta   90.00
_cell.angle_gamma   90.00
#
_symmetry.space_group_name_H-M   'P 1'
#
loop_
_entity.id
_entity.type
_entity.pdbx_description
1 polymer ?
#
loop_
_entity_poly.entity_id
_entity_poly.type
_entity_poly.pdbx_seq_one_letter_code
_entity_poly.pdbx_strand_id
1 'polypeptide(L)'
;MKVLLVDDDPAILEVLGAFLRGAGFEVLEAEDGEKALELFPQADLVILDLMLPKVGGLEVARLIRQERPELPLLILTAKGEEEDRVLGLELGADDYVVKPFSPREVVARVK
;
A
#
# COMPACT_ATOMS: atom_id res chain seq x y z
N MET A 1 7.43 5.86 -12.97
CA MET A 1 6.94 4.75 -12.15
C MET A 1 5.64 5.15 -11.48
N LYS A 2 4.63 4.30 -11.59
CA LYS A 2 3.31 4.54 -11.01
C LYS A 2 3.18 3.80 -9.69
N VAL A 3 2.89 4.54 -8.62
CA VAL A 3 2.67 3.99 -7.29
C VAL A 3 1.17 4.04 -6.98
N LEU A 4 0.59 2.90 -6.67
CA LEU A 4 -0.80 2.86 -6.20
C LEU A 4 -0.78 2.98 -4.68
N LEU A 5 -1.39 4.04 -4.17
CA LEU A 5 -1.49 4.31 -2.74
C LEU A 5 -2.92 3.99 -2.28
N VAL A 6 -3.05 3.01 -1.39
CA VAL A 6 -4.34 2.51 -0.92
C VAL A 6 -4.47 2.76 0.57
N ASP A 7 -5.37 3.66 0.95
CA ASP A 7 -5.66 3.97 2.35
C ASP A 7 -7.02 4.66 2.41
N ASP A 8 -7.82 4.35 3.42
CA ASP A 8 -9.14 4.96 3.58
C ASP A 8 -9.08 6.32 4.29
N ASP A 9 -7.91 6.69 4.81
CA ASP A 9 -7.71 7.99 5.46
C ASP A 9 -7.30 9.03 4.40
N PRO A 10 -8.18 10.01 4.12
CA PRO A 10 -7.86 11.02 3.11
C PRO A 10 -6.64 11.87 3.45
N ALA A 11 -6.32 12.03 4.74
CA ALA A 11 -5.13 12.77 5.15
C ALA A 11 -3.87 12.03 4.73
N ILE A 12 -3.86 10.71 4.83
CA ILE A 12 -2.71 9.90 4.42
C ILE A 12 -2.56 9.96 2.89
N LEU A 13 -3.65 9.83 2.16
CA LEU A 13 -3.62 9.94 0.69
C LEU A 13 -3.06 11.27 0.26
N GLU A 14 -3.50 12.36 0.90
CA GLU A 14 -3.04 13.70 0.56
C GLU A 14 -1.56 13.90 0.89
N VAL A 15 -1.16 13.62 2.12
CA VAL A 15 0.20 13.90 2.59
C VAL A 15 1.21 12.97 1.94
N LEU A 16 0.97 11.68 2.01
CA LEU A 16 1.91 10.70 1.45
C LEU A 16 1.94 10.80 -0.08
N GLY A 17 0.79 11.03 -0.70
CA GLY A 17 0.73 11.26 -2.14
C GLY A 17 1.58 12.45 -2.57
N ALA A 18 1.53 13.55 -1.80
CA ALA A 18 2.34 14.74 -2.10
C ALA A 18 3.84 14.43 -2.01
N PHE A 19 4.26 13.69 -0.98
CA PHE A 19 5.67 13.29 -0.84
C PHE A 19 6.13 12.39 -1.97
N LEU A 20 5.29 11.44 -2.39
CA LEU A 20 5.63 10.55 -3.52
C LEU A 20 5.73 11.32 -4.83
N ARG A 21 4.80 12.22 -5.09
CA ARG A 21 4.85 13.06 -6.30
C ARG A 21 6.07 13.96 -6.28
N GLY A 22 6.41 14.52 -5.10
CA GLY A 22 7.62 15.33 -4.94
C GLY A 22 8.90 14.56 -5.19
N ALA A 23 8.87 13.24 -5.01
CA ALA A 23 10.02 12.37 -5.29
C ALA A 23 10.06 11.88 -6.75
N GLY A 24 9.12 12.32 -7.59
CA GLY A 24 9.10 12.00 -9.01
C GLY A 24 8.21 10.83 -9.42
N PHE A 25 7.40 10.30 -8.50
CA PHE A 25 6.49 9.20 -8.82
C PHE A 25 5.13 9.72 -9.29
N GLU A 26 4.50 8.99 -10.20
CA GLU A 26 3.07 9.17 -10.47
C GLU A 26 2.31 8.42 -9.40
N VAL A 27 1.22 8.99 -8.89
CA VAL A 27 0.44 8.37 -7.81
C VAL A 27 -0.99 8.12 -8.27
N LEU A 28 -1.41 6.86 -8.11
CA LEU A 28 -2.80 6.46 -8.25
C LEU A 28 -3.33 6.30 -6.82
N GLU A 29 -4.51 6.81 -6.54
CA GLU A 29 -5.09 6.77 -5.19
C GLU A 29 -6.32 5.90 -5.17
N ALA A 30 -6.41 5.05 -4.14
CA ALA A 30 -7.58 4.22 -3.88
C ALA A 30 -7.96 4.34 -2.40
N GLU A 31 -9.22 4.64 -2.13
CA GLU A 31 -9.70 4.81 -0.76
C GLU A 31 -10.34 3.54 -0.19
N ASP A 32 -10.46 2.49 -0.99
CA ASP A 32 -10.99 1.21 -0.56
C ASP A 32 -10.43 0.07 -1.42
N GLY A 33 -10.75 -1.17 -1.00
CA GLY A 33 -10.24 -2.35 -1.68
C GLY A 33 -10.76 -2.54 -3.09
N GLU A 34 -12.01 -2.15 -3.35
CA GLU A 34 -12.57 -2.24 -4.70
C GLU A 34 -11.81 -1.38 -5.68
N LYS A 35 -11.54 -0.14 -5.29
CA LYS A 35 -10.78 0.79 -6.13
C LYS A 35 -9.36 0.31 -6.34
N ALA A 36 -8.75 -0.28 -5.29
CA ALA A 36 -7.41 -0.85 -5.39
C ALA A 36 -7.37 -1.98 -6.42
N LEU A 37 -8.37 -2.87 -6.41
CA LEU A 37 -8.43 -3.98 -7.37
C LEU A 37 -8.64 -3.48 -8.81
N GLU A 38 -9.33 -2.36 -8.97
CA GLU A 38 -9.51 -1.75 -10.27
C GLU A 38 -8.21 -1.15 -10.82
N LEU A 39 -7.39 -0.55 -9.95
CA LEU A 39 -6.23 0.24 -10.36
C LEU A 39 -4.91 -0.52 -10.37
N PHE A 40 -4.76 -1.61 -9.59
CA PHE A 40 -3.45 -2.25 -9.44
C PHE A 40 -2.84 -2.76 -10.76
N PRO A 41 -3.62 -3.14 -11.80
CA PRO A 41 -3.00 -3.55 -13.05
C PRO A 41 -2.12 -2.49 -13.70
N GLN A 42 -2.37 -1.21 -13.39
CA GLN A 42 -1.60 -0.08 -13.93
C GLN A 42 -0.39 0.27 -13.09
N ALA A 43 -0.26 -0.31 -11.88
CA ALA A 43 0.76 0.09 -10.92
C ALA A 43 2.08 -0.63 -11.13
N ASP A 44 3.16 0.07 -10.78
CA ASP A 44 4.51 -0.50 -10.74
C ASP A 44 4.90 -0.87 -9.31
N LEU A 45 4.16 -0.35 -8.32
CA LEU A 45 4.34 -0.65 -6.91
C LEU A 45 3.05 -0.31 -6.18
N VAL A 46 2.71 -1.07 -5.14
CA VAL A 46 1.51 -0.82 -4.34
C VAL A 46 1.90 -0.57 -2.89
N ILE A 47 1.36 0.51 -2.32
CA ILE A 47 1.41 0.80 -0.88
C ILE A 47 0.00 0.56 -0.36
N LEU A 48 -0.17 -0.41 0.52
CA LEU A 48 -1.48 -0.93 0.90
C LEU A 48 -1.68 -0.90 2.41
N ASP A 49 -2.71 -0.19 2.86
CA ASP A 49 -3.18 -0.25 4.24
C ASP A 49 -3.98 -1.54 4.43
N LEU A 50 -3.67 -2.30 5.47
CA LEU A 50 -4.39 -3.54 5.76
C LEU A 50 -5.80 -3.31 6.30
N MET A 51 -6.05 -2.15 6.91
CA MET A 51 -7.34 -1.81 7.51
C MET A 51 -8.19 -1.00 6.53
N LEU A 52 -8.79 -1.69 5.56
CA LEU A 52 -9.62 -1.05 4.53
C LEU A 52 -11.09 -1.43 4.67
N PRO A 53 -12.00 -0.51 4.30
CA PRO A 53 -13.42 -0.84 4.17
C PRO A 53 -13.66 -1.67 2.90
N LYS A 54 -14.83 -2.27 2.80
CA LYS A 54 -15.29 -3.11 1.70
C LYS A 54 -14.44 -4.37 1.59
N VAL A 55 -13.55 -4.47 0.60
CA VAL A 55 -12.63 -5.59 0.51
C VAL A 55 -11.44 -5.30 1.41
N GLY A 56 -11.19 -6.16 2.38
CA GLY A 56 -10.09 -5.97 3.36
C GLY A 56 -8.71 -5.98 2.71
N GLY A 57 -7.76 -5.29 3.37
CA GLY A 57 -6.39 -5.16 2.84
C GLY A 57 -5.69 -6.49 2.60
N LEU A 58 -5.87 -7.46 3.48
CA LEU A 58 -5.28 -8.80 3.31
C LEU A 58 -5.82 -9.50 2.07
N GLU A 59 -7.12 -9.37 1.82
CA GLU A 59 -7.74 -9.94 0.63
C GLU A 59 -7.23 -9.28 -0.64
N VAL A 60 -7.09 -7.95 -0.62
CA VAL A 60 -6.50 -7.21 -1.74
C VAL A 60 -5.08 -7.69 -2.01
N ALA A 61 -4.27 -7.83 -0.96
CA ALA A 61 -2.89 -8.30 -1.11
C ALA A 61 -2.83 -9.69 -1.73
N ARG A 62 -3.71 -10.59 -1.29
CA ARG A 62 -3.77 -11.95 -1.82
C ARG A 62 -4.12 -11.96 -3.29
N LEU A 63 -5.14 -11.19 -3.69
CA LEU A 63 -5.56 -11.11 -5.09
C LEU A 63 -4.48 -10.50 -5.97
N ILE A 64 -3.79 -9.48 -5.50
CA ILE A 64 -2.67 -8.89 -6.23
C ILE A 64 -1.57 -9.93 -6.45
N ARG A 65 -1.23 -10.71 -5.41
CA ARG A 65 -0.20 -11.74 -5.52
C ARG A 65 -0.57 -12.85 -6.48
N GLN A 66 -1.84 -13.20 -6.57
CA GLN A 66 -2.30 -14.20 -7.54
C GLN A 66 -2.11 -13.73 -8.97
N GLU A 67 -2.43 -12.49 -9.27
CA GLU A 67 -2.38 -11.98 -10.64
C GLU A 67 -1.03 -11.40 -11.02
N ARG A 68 -0.34 -10.77 -10.06
CA ARG A 68 0.95 -10.13 -10.32
C ARG A 68 1.94 -10.45 -9.20
N PRO A 69 2.46 -11.68 -9.17
CA PRO A 69 3.37 -12.09 -8.07
C PRO A 69 4.67 -11.27 -7.99
N GLU A 70 5.05 -10.62 -9.08
CA GLU A 70 6.27 -9.80 -9.14
C GLU A 70 6.06 -8.35 -8.72
N LEU A 71 4.80 -7.91 -8.52
CA LEU A 71 4.52 -6.51 -8.20
C LEU A 71 4.99 -6.19 -6.78
N PRO A 72 5.89 -5.21 -6.61
CA PRO A 72 6.33 -4.81 -5.28
C PRO A 72 5.17 -4.32 -4.41
N LEU A 73 5.12 -4.80 -3.17
CA LEU A 73 4.03 -4.52 -2.25
C LEU A 73 4.59 -4.07 -0.90
N LEU A 74 4.28 -2.84 -0.52
CA LEU A 74 4.62 -2.26 0.77
C LEU A 74 3.34 -2.18 1.60
N ILE A 75 3.34 -2.78 2.78
CA ILE A 75 2.16 -2.80 3.65
C ILE A 75 2.27 -1.75 4.74
N LEU A 76 1.16 -1.01 4.94
CA LEU A 76 0.99 -0.12 6.06
C LEU A 76 0.17 -0.85 7.12
N THR A 77 0.61 -0.84 8.36
CA THR A 77 -0.05 -1.57 9.44
C THR A 77 -0.09 -0.72 10.71
N ALA A 78 -1.08 -0.96 11.57
CA ALA A 78 -1.20 -0.26 12.85
C ALA A 78 -0.14 -0.78 13.82
N LYS A 79 0.31 0.11 14.72
CA LYS A 79 1.26 -0.24 15.76
C LYS A 79 0.66 -1.32 16.67
N GLY A 80 1.41 -2.38 16.92
CA GLY A 80 0.96 -3.48 17.77
C GLY A 80 0.24 -4.60 17.03
N GLU A 81 0.00 -4.45 15.75
CA GLU A 81 -0.67 -5.46 14.92
C GLU A 81 0.33 -6.49 14.39
N GLU A 82 0.93 -7.26 15.31
CA GLU A 82 1.93 -8.26 14.93
C GLU A 82 1.35 -9.34 14.02
N GLU A 83 0.09 -9.72 14.25
CA GLU A 83 -0.58 -10.72 13.42
C GLU A 83 -0.68 -10.25 11.97
N ASP A 84 -0.99 -8.98 11.76
CA ASP A 84 -1.06 -8.41 10.42
C ASP A 84 0.30 -8.39 9.75
N ARG A 85 1.37 -8.15 10.51
CA ARG A 85 2.73 -8.20 9.99
C ARG A 85 3.11 -9.59 9.53
N VAL A 86 2.82 -10.61 10.34
CA VAL A 86 3.09 -12.00 10.00
C VAL A 86 2.31 -12.40 8.76
N LEU A 87 1.02 -12.08 8.71
CA LEU A 87 0.17 -12.38 7.55
C LEU A 87 0.66 -11.64 6.30
N GLY A 88 1.07 -10.39 6.45
CA GLY A 88 1.63 -9.63 5.33
C GLY A 88 2.87 -10.27 4.76
N LEU A 89 3.78 -10.73 5.62
CA LEU A 89 4.99 -11.42 5.20
C LEU A 89 4.68 -12.77 4.54
N GLU A 90 3.71 -13.52 5.08
CA GLU A 90 3.27 -14.77 4.49
C GLU A 90 2.68 -14.57 3.10
N LEU A 91 2.01 -13.44 2.87
CA LEU A 91 1.47 -13.09 1.56
C LEU A 91 2.54 -12.58 0.59
N GLY A 92 3.79 -12.51 1.03
CA GLY A 92 4.90 -12.12 0.19
C GLY A 92 5.07 -10.62 -0.01
N ALA A 93 4.68 -9.83 0.99
CA ALA A 93 4.96 -8.39 0.97
C ALA A 93 6.47 -8.17 0.99
N ASP A 94 6.94 -7.20 0.21
CA ASP A 94 8.36 -6.88 0.15
C ASP A 94 8.84 -6.10 1.36
N ASP A 95 7.94 -5.32 1.98
CA ASP A 95 8.26 -4.52 3.14
C ASP A 95 6.97 -4.13 3.86
N TYR A 96 7.10 -3.61 5.07
CA TYR A 96 5.96 -3.06 5.80
C TYR A 96 6.42 -1.87 6.64
N VAL A 97 5.49 -0.94 6.91
CA VAL A 97 5.74 0.23 7.74
C VAL A 97 4.62 0.34 8.77
N VAL A 98 4.98 0.56 10.01
CA VAL A 98 4.03 0.65 11.13
C VAL A 98 3.56 2.09 11.28
N LYS A 99 2.26 2.30 11.43
CA LYS A 99 1.67 3.61 11.73
C LYS A 99 1.84 3.94 13.22
N PRO A 100 2.07 5.19 13.62
CA PRO A 100 2.29 6.33 12.74
C PRO A 100 3.68 6.31 12.10
N PHE A 101 3.77 6.72 10.84
CA PHE A 101 5.01 6.71 10.08
C PHE A 101 5.36 8.11 9.59
N SER A 102 6.63 8.30 9.23
CA SER A 102 7.08 9.49 8.51
C SER A 102 6.88 9.28 7.01
N PRO A 103 6.25 10.22 6.29
CA PRO A 103 6.14 10.10 4.83
C PRO A 103 7.50 9.96 4.15
N ARG A 104 8.54 10.55 4.70
CA ARG A 104 9.92 10.44 4.17
C ARG A 104 10.43 9.00 4.29
N GLU A 105 10.08 8.30 5.36
CA GLU A 105 10.45 6.90 5.54
C GLU A 105 9.82 6.05 4.45
N VAL A 106 8.54 6.26 4.18
CA VAL A 106 7.82 5.50 3.15
C VAL A 106 8.45 5.76 1.77
N VAL A 107 8.74 7.01 1.45
CA VAL A 107 9.37 7.35 0.17
C VAL A 107 10.75 6.68 0.04
N ALA A 108 11.54 6.68 1.13
CA ALA A 108 12.85 6.03 1.12
C ALA A 108 12.75 4.54 0.85
N ARG A 109 11.73 3.87 1.39
CA ARG A 109 11.53 2.44 1.16
C ARG A 109 11.04 2.14 -0.26
N VAL A 110 10.30 3.05 -0.87
CA VAL A 110 9.83 2.92 -2.26
C VAL A 110 10.99 3.03 -3.24
N LYS A 111 11.92 3.89 -2.93
CA LYS A 111 13.12 4.02 -3.76
C LYS A 111 14.03 2.81 -3.58
#